data_b869d4064e1bb923c7f5c5197a181a40
#
_entry.id   b869d4064e1bb923c7f5c5197a181a40
#
_cell.length_a   1.000
_cell.length_b   1.000
_cell.length_c   1.000
_cell.angle_alpha   90.00
_cell.angle_beta   90.00
_cell.angle_gamma   90.00
#
_symmetry.space_group_name_H-M   'P 1'
#
loop_
_entity.id
_entity.type
_entity.pdbx_description
1 polymer ?
#
loop_
_entity_poly.entity_id
_entity_poly.type
_entity_poly.pdbx_seq_one_letter_code
_entity_poly.pdbx_strand_id
1 'polypeptide(L)'
;MADIHIFVADDSAGQRLDAYLGANDGCPTRSACAHLIEGGAVAVNGETCLSKKYAVRAGDRISVDLPEPYDPTDVIPEAIPLDIRYEDDYLIVLSKQRGLVCHPAHGHESGTLANALVYHCGIDHLGTVQGEDRPGIVHRLDRDTSGLMLAAKDDDTQRALQNLIRTRTLDRRYITLVHGHIAMDEGTINTGIARSTRDRVKMAVSDDPFARQAITTFKVLERFDSTRFDDGYTLVECHLFTGRTHQIRVHMRHINHACVGDPLYGKCDARADQGLTRQFLHSWRVAFDHPVTGKRIECRDELPWDLAAVLDDLAPRSLGRTAAGDDIVPQLGLLEA
;
A
#
# COMPACT_ATOMS: atom_id res chain seq x y z
N MET A 1 -24.51 15.67 -11.57
CA MET A 1 -23.94 15.24 -12.88
C MET A 1 -23.89 16.46 -13.78
N ALA A 2 -22.73 16.83 -14.26
CA ALA A 2 -22.56 17.93 -15.20
C ALA A 2 -22.50 17.35 -16.61
N ASP A 3 -23.50 17.61 -17.42
CA ASP A 3 -23.54 17.19 -18.83
C ASP A 3 -22.83 18.23 -19.70
N ILE A 4 -21.76 17.84 -20.37
CA ILE A 4 -21.12 18.68 -21.38
C ILE A 4 -21.64 18.28 -22.75
N HIS A 5 -22.10 19.30 -23.52
CA HIS A 5 -22.52 19.12 -24.91
C HIS A 5 -21.59 19.88 -25.85
N ILE A 6 -20.98 19.17 -26.79
CA ILE A 6 -20.02 19.73 -27.75
C ILE A 6 -20.51 19.49 -29.16
N PHE A 7 -20.45 20.55 -29.99
CA PHE A 7 -20.63 20.44 -31.45
C PHE A 7 -19.30 20.45 -32.15
N VAL A 8 -19.07 19.43 -32.99
CA VAL A 8 -17.82 19.30 -33.74
C VAL A 8 -17.84 20.28 -34.94
N ALA A 9 -16.89 21.20 -34.96
CA ALA A 9 -16.68 22.13 -36.07
C ALA A 9 -15.99 21.42 -37.27
N ASP A 10 -16.12 22.04 -38.44
CA ASP A 10 -15.59 21.46 -39.70
C ASP A 10 -14.06 21.25 -39.68
N ASP A 11 -13.32 22.10 -39.01
CA ASP A 11 -11.86 22.08 -38.90
C ASP A 11 -11.35 20.96 -37.96
N SER A 12 -12.24 20.43 -37.14
CA SER A 12 -11.91 19.40 -36.15
C SER A 12 -12.24 17.97 -36.65
N ALA A 13 -12.85 17.84 -37.82
CA ALA A 13 -13.22 16.56 -38.38
C ALA A 13 -12.01 15.65 -38.62
N GLY A 14 -12.16 14.36 -38.32
CA GLY A 14 -11.11 13.33 -38.46
C GLY A 14 -10.22 13.16 -37.24
N GLN A 15 -10.32 14.02 -36.23
CA GLN A 15 -9.61 13.83 -34.98
C GLN A 15 -10.17 12.62 -34.20
N ARG A 16 -9.33 12.00 -33.39
CA ARG A 16 -9.80 10.93 -32.49
C ARG A 16 -10.63 11.54 -31.36
N LEU A 17 -11.71 10.87 -30.97
CA LEU A 17 -12.63 11.31 -29.94
C LEU A 17 -11.93 11.62 -28.59
N ASP A 18 -10.99 10.75 -28.16
CA ASP A 18 -10.22 10.95 -26.93
C ASP A 18 -9.35 12.22 -26.97
N ALA A 19 -8.76 12.51 -28.14
CA ALA A 19 -7.91 13.66 -28.34
C ALA A 19 -8.74 14.95 -28.48
N TYR A 20 -9.85 14.87 -29.21
CA TYR A 20 -10.78 15.98 -29.42
C TYR A 20 -11.38 16.44 -28.08
N LEU A 21 -11.92 15.50 -27.27
CA LEU A 21 -12.47 15.84 -25.95
C LEU A 21 -11.41 16.42 -25.02
N GLY A 22 -10.22 15.82 -24.95
CA GLY A 22 -9.15 16.32 -24.08
C GLY A 22 -8.55 17.68 -24.47
N ALA A 23 -8.92 18.21 -25.65
CA ALA A 23 -8.55 19.56 -26.11
C ALA A 23 -9.67 20.60 -25.91
N ASN A 24 -10.88 20.19 -25.50
CA ASN A 24 -12.00 21.08 -25.28
C ASN A 24 -12.07 21.57 -23.84
N ASP A 25 -12.37 22.86 -23.68
CA ASP A 25 -12.57 23.48 -22.36
C ASP A 25 -13.75 22.80 -21.63
N GLY A 26 -13.57 22.53 -20.34
CA GLY A 26 -14.55 21.84 -19.51
C GLY A 26 -14.44 20.31 -19.51
N CYS A 27 -13.73 19.70 -20.49
CA CYS A 27 -13.43 18.28 -20.47
C CYS A 27 -12.15 17.98 -19.67
N PRO A 28 -12.07 16.80 -19.03
CA PRO A 28 -10.87 16.39 -18.32
C PRO A 28 -9.72 16.05 -19.30
N THR A 29 -8.57 15.62 -18.76
CA THR A 29 -7.42 15.26 -19.59
C THR A 29 -7.77 14.16 -20.60
N ARG A 30 -7.02 14.08 -21.71
CA ARG A 30 -7.20 13.06 -22.76
C ARG A 30 -7.28 11.64 -22.21
N SER A 31 -6.46 11.31 -21.19
CA SER A 31 -6.47 9.96 -20.56
C SER A 31 -7.78 9.72 -19.83
N ALA A 32 -8.27 10.71 -19.08
CA ALA A 32 -9.55 10.63 -18.38
C ALA A 32 -10.72 10.54 -19.38
N CYS A 33 -10.70 11.33 -20.46
CA CYS A 33 -11.68 11.21 -21.55
C CYS A 33 -11.69 9.79 -22.18
N ALA A 34 -10.53 9.17 -22.34
CA ALA A 34 -10.47 7.81 -22.85
C ALA A 34 -11.16 6.80 -21.92
N HIS A 35 -11.02 6.95 -20.60
CA HIS A 35 -11.74 6.12 -19.61
C HIS A 35 -13.25 6.39 -19.60
N LEU A 36 -13.67 7.64 -19.69
CA LEU A 36 -15.11 7.99 -19.81
C LEU A 36 -15.75 7.36 -21.04
N ILE A 37 -15.05 7.39 -22.20
CA ILE A 37 -15.52 6.74 -23.44
C ILE A 37 -15.64 5.23 -23.24
N GLU A 38 -14.59 4.57 -22.75
CA GLU A 38 -14.57 3.12 -22.53
C GLU A 38 -15.60 2.68 -21.47
N GLY A 39 -15.90 3.57 -20.47
CA GLY A 39 -16.93 3.37 -19.44
C GLY A 39 -18.36 3.67 -19.88
N GLY A 40 -18.58 4.15 -21.14
CA GLY A 40 -19.92 4.42 -21.66
C GLY A 40 -20.53 5.76 -21.26
N ALA A 41 -19.74 6.67 -20.67
CA ALA A 41 -20.15 8.01 -20.26
C ALA A 41 -20.12 9.04 -21.41
N VAL A 42 -19.88 8.61 -22.65
CA VAL A 42 -19.84 9.49 -23.82
C VAL A 42 -20.78 8.97 -24.89
N ALA A 43 -21.64 9.86 -25.41
CA ALA A 43 -22.51 9.57 -26.54
C ALA A 43 -22.19 10.51 -27.70
N VAL A 44 -22.29 9.99 -28.93
CA VAL A 44 -22.15 10.72 -30.18
C VAL A 44 -23.48 10.61 -30.92
N ASN A 45 -24.10 11.75 -31.24
CA ASN A 45 -25.40 11.81 -31.89
C ASN A 45 -26.51 11.04 -31.17
N GLY A 46 -26.41 10.97 -29.81
CA GLY A 46 -27.37 10.27 -28.95
C GLY A 46 -27.09 8.77 -28.78
N GLU A 47 -26.08 8.20 -29.41
CA GLU A 47 -25.66 6.79 -29.25
C GLU A 47 -24.38 6.68 -28.41
N THR A 48 -24.36 5.78 -27.42
CA THR A 48 -23.18 5.54 -26.59
C THR A 48 -21.99 5.10 -27.44
N CYS A 49 -20.87 5.82 -27.33
CA CYS A 49 -19.65 5.55 -28.05
C CYS A 49 -18.59 4.96 -27.11
N LEU A 50 -18.22 3.70 -27.32
CA LEU A 50 -17.18 3.01 -26.50
C LEU A 50 -15.79 3.05 -27.16
N SER A 51 -15.67 3.64 -28.35
CA SER A 51 -14.42 3.66 -29.11
C SER A 51 -13.70 5.00 -28.96
N LYS A 52 -12.64 5.04 -28.15
CA LYS A 52 -11.77 6.23 -28.04
C LYS A 52 -11.09 6.63 -29.35
N LYS A 53 -11.05 5.71 -30.34
CA LYS A 53 -10.48 5.94 -31.67
C LYS A 53 -11.51 6.43 -32.69
N TYR A 54 -12.77 6.61 -32.27
CA TYR A 54 -13.79 7.17 -33.17
C TYR A 54 -13.28 8.49 -33.77
N ALA A 55 -13.37 8.61 -35.09
CA ALA A 55 -12.99 9.81 -35.81
C ALA A 55 -14.19 10.75 -35.83
N VAL A 56 -14.12 11.86 -35.10
CA VAL A 56 -15.23 12.85 -35.03
C VAL A 56 -15.51 13.43 -36.40
N ARG A 57 -16.76 13.71 -36.70
CA ARG A 57 -17.23 14.28 -37.99
C ARG A 57 -17.79 15.67 -37.77
N ALA A 58 -17.64 16.52 -38.74
CA ALA A 58 -18.30 17.84 -38.71
C ALA A 58 -19.82 17.69 -38.47
N GLY A 59 -20.32 18.44 -37.52
CA GLY A 59 -21.72 18.39 -37.10
C GLY A 59 -22.09 17.30 -36.11
N ASP A 60 -21.15 16.44 -35.70
CA ASP A 60 -21.39 15.50 -34.59
C ASP A 60 -21.77 16.26 -33.30
N ARG A 61 -22.77 15.73 -32.61
CA ARG A 61 -23.20 16.19 -31.28
C ARG A 61 -22.66 15.20 -30.26
N ILE A 62 -21.72 15.65 -29.47
CA ILE A 62 -21.10 14.80 -28.43
C ILE A 62 -21.64 15.24 -27.06
N SER A 63 -22.19 14.31 -26.30
CA SER A 63 -22.51 14.50 -24.90
C SER A 63 -21.58 13.69 -24.03
N VAL A 64 -21.05 14.32 -22.97
CA VAL A 64 -20.17 13.70 -21.98
C VAL A 64 -20.85 13.83 -20.63
N ASP A 65 -21.20 12.70 -20.03
CA ASP A 65 -21.67 12.62 -18.66
C ASP A 65 -20.43 12.60 -17.74
N LEU A 66 -20.14 13.74 -17.14
CA LEU A 66 -19.05 13.86 -16.19
C LEU A 66 -19.54 13.36 -14.83
N PRO A 67 -18.80 12.43 -14.21
CA PRO A 67 -19.03 12.13 -12.80
C PRO A 67 -18.92 13.44 -12.01
N GLU A 68 -19.69 13.56 -10.94
CA GLU A 68 -19.51 14.70 -10.02
C GLU A 68 -18.05 14.81 -9.63
N PRO A 69 -17.50 16.02 -9.53
CA PRO A 69 -16.12 16.19 -9.09
C PRO A 69 -15.96 15.46 -7.76
N TYR A 70 -15.16 14.39 -7.76
CA TYR A 70 -14.78 13.72 -6.52
C TYR A 70 -14.04 14.74 -5.67
N ASP A 71 -14.64 15.12 -4.55
CA ASP A 71 -13.93 15.84 -3.52
C ASP A 71 -13.10 14.80 -2.75
N PRO A 72 -11.77 14.79 -2.87
CA PRO A 72 -10.94 13.83 -2.16
C PRO A 72 -11.06 13.97 -0.63
N THR A 73 -11.68 15.03 -0.15
CA THR A 73 -11.94 15.24 1.28
C THR A 73 -13.21 14.50 1.75
N ASP A 74 -14.09 14.11 0.84
CA ASP A 74 -15.34 13.42 1.20
C ASP A 74 -15.16 11.90 1.24
N VAL A 75 -14.69 11.40 2.38
CA VAL A 75 -14.50 9.96 2.61
C VAL A 75 -15.83 9.32 2.99
N ILE A 76 -16.51 8.71 2.01
CA ILE A 76 -17.81 8.06 2.18
C ILE A 76 -17.69 6.81 3.07
N PRO A 77 -18.58 6.60 4.07
CA PRO A 77 -18.59 5.39 4.90
C PRO A 77 -18.86 4.12 4.06
N GLU A 78 -18.03 3.09 4.23
CA GLU A 78 -18.22 1.79 3.58
C GLU A 78 -18.11 0.63 4.58
N ALA A 79 -19.03 -0.33 4.51
CA ALA A 79 -19.10 -1.51 5.40
C ALA A 79 -18.02 -2.55 5.02
N ILE A 80 -16.74 -2.15 5.11
CA ILE A 80 -15.60 -3.04 4.92
C ILE A 80 -15.23 -3.63 6.28
N PRO A 81 -15.15 -4.97 6.44
CA PRO A 81 -14.79 -5.60 7.71
C PRO A 81 -13.41 -5.17 8.20
N LEU A 82 -13.32 -4.77 9.47
CA LEU A 82 -12.07 -4.46 10.17
C LEU A 82 -11.73 -5.59 11.15
N ASP A 83 -10.52 -6.09 11.10
CA ASP A 83 -9.98 -7.04 12.08
C ASP A 83 -9.30 -6.24 13.21
N ILE A 84 -10.06 -5.90 14.24
CA ILE A 84 -9.63 -5.06 15.36
C ILE A 84 -8.95 -5.92 16.42
N ARG A 85 -7.71 -5.56 16.77
CA ARG A 85 -6.89 -6.23 17.81
C ARG A 85 -6.96 -5.52 19.15
N TYR A 86 -7.16 -4.20 19.14
CA TYR A 86 -7.36 -3.37 20.32
C TYR A 86 -8.16 -2.13 19.92
N GLU A 87 -9.07 -1.72 20.78
CA GLU A 87 -9.86 -0.50 20.62
C GLU A 87 -10.23 0.07 21.98
N ASP A 88 -10.13 1.40 22.11
CA ASP A 88 -10.65 2.16 23.22
C ASP A 88 -11.28 3.49 22.72
N ASP A 89 -11.48 4.44 23.63
CA ASP A 89 -12.10 5.73 23.29
C ASP A 89 -11.18 6.62 22.42
N TYR A 90 -9.88 6.30 22.31
CA TYR A 90 -8.85 7.15 21.72
C TYR A 90 -8.25 6.61 20.44
N LEU A 91 -8.06 5.29 20.36
CA LEU A 91 -7.35 4.69 19.25
C LEU A 91 -7.83 3.27 18.92
N ILE A 92 -7.49 2.84 17.72
CA ILE A 92 -7.69 1.48 17.24
C ILE A 92 -6.34 0.92 16.80
N VAL A 93 -6.05 -0.34 17.17
CA VAL A 93 -5.05 -1.19 16.52
C VAL A 93 -5.78 -2.27 15.74
N LEU A 94 -5.58 -2.33 14.45
CA LEU A 94 -6.24 -3.28 13.56
C LEU A 94 -5.22 -4.04 12.71
N SER A 95 -5.59 -5.25 12.26
CA SER A 95 -4.86 -5.99 11.24
C SER A 95 -5.45 -5.66 9.87
N LYS A 96 -4.66 -4.92 9.05
CA LYS A 96 -5.06 -4.59 7.68
C LYS A 96 -4.89 -5.81 6.78
N GLN A 97 -5.94 -6.20 6.10
CA GLN A 97 -5.89 -7.23 5.07
C GLN A 97 -5.08 -6.79 3.83
N ARG A 98 -4.51 -7.75 3.10
CA ARG A 98 -3.91 -7.50 1.79
C ARG A 98 -4.95 -6.95 0.80
N GLY A 99 -4.51 -6.20 -0.19
CA GLY A 99 -5.38 -5.62 -1.23
C GLY A 99 -6.08 -4.33 -0.82
N LEU A 100 -6.17 -4.04 0.50
CA LEU A 100 -6.82 -2.83 1.01
C LEU A 100 -5.86 -1.64 0.99
N VAL A 101 -6.24 -0.56 0.29
CA VAL A 101 -5.53 0.72 0.29
C VAL A 101 -5.84 1.48 1.58
N CYS A 102 -4.89 2.21 2.14
CA CYS A 102 -5.10 2.87 3.44
C CYS A 102 -6.03 4.09 3.37
N HIS A 103 -5.98 4.88 2.32
CA HIS A 103 -6.78 6.10 2.15
C HIS A 103 -7.01 6.38 0.67
N PRO A 104 -8.04 7.15 0.31
CA PRO A 104 -8.32 7.51 -1.07
C PRO A 104 -7.10 8.08 -1.79
N ALA A 105 -6.94 7.68 -3.04
CA ALA A 105 -5.88 8.15 -3.93
C ALA A 105 -6.35 7.99 -5.37
N HIS A 106 -5.66 8.63 -6.31
CA HIS A 106 -5.98 8.52 -7.74
C HIS A 106 -6.06 7.05 -8.20
N GLY A 107 -7.22 6.63 -8.71
CA GLY A 107 -7.55 5.26 -9.11
C GLY A 107 -8.00 4.33 -7.95
N HIS A 108 -8.20 4.90 -6.75
CA HIS A 108 -8.73 4.22 -5.56
C HIS A 108 -9.47 5.26 -4.71
N GLU A 109 -10.51 5.83 -5.25
CA GLU A 109 -11.29 6.90 -4.63
C GLU A 109 -12.17 6.38 -3.48
N SER A 110 -12.48 5.07 -3.48
CA SER A 110 -13.30 4.36 -2.50
C SER A 110 -12.71 2.99 -2.19
N GLY A 111 -13.35 2.21 -1.33
CA GLY A 111 -12.89 0.87 -0.96
C GLY A 111 -11.61 0.89 -0.14
N THR A 112 -11.39 1.91 0.68
CA THR A 112 -10.14 2.08 1.44
C THR A 112 -10.35 1.84 2.94
N LEU A 113 -9.24 1.70 3.69
CA LEU A 113 -9.29 1.61 5.15
C LEU A 113 -9.94 2.86 5.77
N ALA A 114 -9.71 4.04 5.20
CA ALA A 114 -10.35 5.27 5.67
C ALA A 114 -11.87 5.20 5.56
N ASN A 115 -12.41 4.68 4.44
CA ASN A 115 -13.86 4.45 4.28
C ASN A 115 -14.42 3.48 5.34
N ALA A 116 -13.66 2.40 5.64
CA ALA A 116 -14.03 1.44 6.68
C ALA A 116 -14.00 2.05 8.09
N LEU A 117 -13.00 2.89 8.41
CA LEU A 117 -12.90 3.59 9.69
C LEU A 117 -14.04 4.60 9.85
N VAL A 118 -14.40 5.34 8.82
CA VAL A 118 -15.54 6.27 8.86
C VAL A 118 -16.85 5.52 9.06
N TYR A 119 -17.02 4.34 8.46
CA TYR A 119 -18.19 3.49 8.71
C TYR A 119 -18.24 2.99 10.15
N HIS A 120 -17.10 2.58 10.72
CA HIS A 120 -17.01 2.00 12.06
C HIS A 120 -17.17 3.04 13.17
N CYS A 121 -16.50 4.19 13.05
CA CYS A 121 -16.45 5.21 14.09
C CYS A 121 -17.41 6.39 13.87
N GLY A 122 -17.74 6.71 12.60
CA GLY A 122 -18.27 8.01 12.19
C GLY A 122 -17.13 9.01 11.95
N ILE A 123 -17.31 9.92 10.99
CA ILE A 123 -16.29 10.90 10.60
C ILE A 123 -15.92 11.84 11.75
N ASP A 124 -16.90 12.26 12.58
CA ASP A 124 -16.72 13.16 13.69
C ASP A 124 -15.91 12.54 14.86
N HIS A 125 -15.71 11.23 14.83
CA HIS A 125 -14.95 10.46 15.81
C HIS A 125 -13.64 9.92 15.24
N LEU A 126 -13.01 10.65 14.33
CA LEU A 126 -11.69 10.31 13.76
C LEU A 126 -10.84 11.57 13.65
N GLY A 127 -9.54 11.45 13.96
CA GLY A 127 -8.61 12.57 13.79
C GLY A 127 -8.39 12.89 12.30
N THR A 128 -8.31 14.18 11.97
CA THR A 128 -8.17 14.68 10.58
C THR A 128 -6.88 15.48 10.35
N VAL A 129 -5.93 15.43 11.27
CA VAL A 129 -4.66 16.19 11.24
C VAL A 129 -3.83 15.95 9.97
N GLN A 130 -3.97 14.80 9.33
CA GLN A 130 -3.26 14.47 8.07
C GLN A 130 -4.02 14.87 6.79
N GLY A 131 -5.19 15.47 6.94
CA GLY A 131 -6.11 15.83 5.87
C GLY A 131 -7.45 15.11 6.03
N GLU A 132 -8.48 15.73 5.51
CA GLU A 132 -9.86 15.22 5.54
C GLU A 132 -10.01 13.94 4.69
N ASP A 133 -9.10 13.73 3.74
CA ASP A 133 -8.98 12.50 2.93
C ASP A 133 -8.40 11.30 3.70
N ARG A 134 -7.96 11.49 4.96
CA ARG A 134 -7.24 10.47 5.77
C ARG A 134 -7.74 10.38 7.21
N PRO A 135 -9.04 10.34 7.45
CA PRO A 135 -9.59 10.31 8.80
C PRO A 135 -9.04 9.13 9.59
N GLY A 136 -8.54 9.40 10.78
CA GLY A 136 -7.97 8.42 11.71
C GLY A 136 -6.59 7.87 11.32
N ILE A 137 -6.12 8.04 10.10
CA ILE A 137 -4.89 7.41 9.62
C ILE A 137 -3.64 8.04 10.27
N VAL A 138 -2.86 7.25 10.99
CA VAL A 138 -1.62 7.66 11.67
C VAL A 138 -0.40 7.36 10.81
N HIS A 139 -0.38 6.19 10.19
CA HIS A 139 0.66 5.72 9.26
C HIS A 139 0.04 4.83 8.19
N ARG A 140 0.85 4.33 7.27
CA ARG A 140 0.33 3.50 6.17
C ARG A 140 1.12 2.23 5.97
N LEU A 141 0.45 1.21 5.45
CA LEU A 141 1.03 0.04 4.80
C LEU A 141 0.79 0.12 3.29
N ASP A 142 1.60 -0.58 2.52
CA ASP A 142 1.33 -0.75 1.09
C ASP A 142 0.04 -1.58 0.90
N ARG A 143 -0.61 -1.44 -0.24
CA ARG A 143 -1.88 -2.13 -0.55
C ARG A 143 -1.80 -3.62 -0.21
N ASP A 144 -0.75 -4.29 -0.68
CA ASP A 144 -0.61 -5.74 -0.56
C ASP A 144 0.26 -6.19 0.65
N THR A 145 0.67 -5.24 1.50
CA THR A 145 1.24 -5.52 2.82
C THR A 145 0.12 -5.69 3.83
N SER A 146 0.11 -6.79 4.57
CA SER A 146 -0.85 -7.10 5.64
C SER A 146 -0.32 -6.74 7.03
N GLY A 147 -1.21 -6.75 8.04
CA GLY A 147 -0.84 -6.67 9.44
C GLY A 147 -1.17 -5.37 10.14
N LEU A 148 -0.56 -5.17 11.29
CA LEU A 148 -0.97 -4.17 12.28
C LEU A 148 -0.80 -2.72 11.80
N MET A 149 -1.87 -1.96 12.01
CA MET A 149 -1.94 -0.52 11.81
C MET A 149 -2.64 0.16 12.98
N LEU A 150 -2.31 1.45 13.19
CA LEU A 150 -2.97 2.30 14.19
C LEU A 150 -3.87 3.32 13.49
N ALA A 151 -5.05 3.55 14.10
CA ALA A 151 -5.92 4.66 13.78
C ALA A 151 -6.25 5.46 15.05
N ALA A 152 -6.48 6.76 14.90
CA ALA A 152 -6.79 7.67 16.01
C ALA A 152 -8.23 8.15 15.91
N LYS A 153 -8.92 8.17 17.06
CA LYS A 153 -10.32 8.59 17.16
C LYS A 153 -10.50 10.10 17.35
N ASP A 154 -9.43 10.83 17.59
CA ASP A 154 -9.43 12.28 17.71
C ASP A 154 -8.09 12.88 17.26
N ASP A 155 -8.07 14.19 17.06
CA ASP A 155 -6.92 14.94 16.58
C ASP A 155 -5.74 14.94 17.56
N ASP A 156 -5.97 15.01 18.84
CA ASP A 156 -4.91 15.07 19.86
C ASP A 156 -4.21 13.71 19.96
N THR A 157 -4.97 12.62 19.98
CA THR A 157 -4.44 11.26 19.89
C THR A 157 -3.69 11.03 18.58
N GLN A 158 -4.19 11.54 17.45
CA GLN A 158 -3.50 11.42 16.16
C GLN A 158 -2.15 12.13 16.18
N ARG A 159 -2.09 13.38 16.71
CA ARG A 159 -0.82 14.12 16.87
C ARG A 159 0.15 13.38 17.79
N ALA A 160 -0.36 12.85 18.91
CA ALA A 160 0.46 12.12 19.86
C ALA A 160 1.05 10.83 19.27
N LEU A 161 0.25 10.02 18.58
CA LEU A 161 0.73 8.81 17.88
C LEU A 161 1.74 9.15 16.76
N GLN A 162 1.52 10.21 16.00
CA GLN A 162 2.49 10.72 15.03
C GLN A 162 3.80 11.15 15.70
N ASN A 163 3.72 11.76 16.88
CA ASN A 163 4.89 12.12 17.66
C ASN A 163 5.68 10.87 18.10
N LEU A 164 5.03 9.79 18.53
CA LEU A 164 5.71 8.52 18.81
C LEU A 164 6.45 7.96 17.59
N ILE A 165 5.88 8.10 16.39
CA ILE A 165 6.56 7.74 15.14
C ILE A 165 7.76 8.66 14.90
N ARG A 166 7.61 9.96 15.05
CA ARG A 166 8.66 10.96 14.84
C ARG A 166 9.83 10.80 15.82
N THR A 167 9.53 10.52 17.08
CA THR A 167 10.52 10.27 18.13
C THR A 167 11.07 8.85 18.12
N ARG A 168 10.55 7.97 17.22
CA ARG A 168 10.97 6.57 17.08
C ARG A 168 10.69 5.72 18.33
N THR A 169 9.68 6.08 19.11
CA THR A 169 9.26 5.36 20.32
C THR A 169 8.11 4.39 20.05
N LEU A 170 7.47 4.47 18.88
CA LEU A 170 6.55 3.45 18.38
C LEU A 170 7.35 2.30 17.80
N ASP A 171 7.38 1.14 18.48
CA ASP A 171 8.04 -0.09 18.01
C ASP A 171 7.15 -0.77 16.97
N ARG A 172 7.61 -0.80 15.70
CA ARG A 172 6.90 -1.43 14.57
C ARG A 172 7.80 -2.48 13.96
N ARG A 173 7.37 -3.73 14.03
CA ARG A 173 8.13 -4.86 13.53
C ARG A 173 7.37 -5.60 12.44
N TYR A 174 8.13 -6.06 11.47
CA TYR A 174 7.63 -6.70 10.25
C TYR A 174 8.34 -8.00 10.02
N ILE A 175 7.63 -8.99 9.54
CA ILE A 175 8.21 -10.24 9.04
C ILE A 175 8.28 -10.16 7.52
N THR A 176 9.41 -10.52 6.96
CA THR A 176 9.62 -10.64 5.51
C THR A 176 10.45 -11.88 5.19
N LEU A 177 10.09 -12.57 4.12
CA LEU A 177 10.93 -13.59 3.49
C LEU A 177 11.65 -12.94 2.29
N VAL A 178 12.95 -13.12 2.19
CA VAL A 178 13.76 -12.53 1.13
C VAL A 178 14.54 -13.59 0.36
N HIS A 179 14.86 -13.29 -0.90
CA HIS A 179 15.66 -14.17 -1.75
C HIS A 179 17.12 -14.24 -1.29
N GLY A 180 17.68 -15.44 -1.32
CA GLY A 180 19.08 -15.72 -1.00
C GLY A 180 19.39 -15.69 0.50
N HIS A 181 20.64 -15.98 0.84
CA HIS A 181 21.10 -16.04 2.22
C HIS A 181 21.75 -14.73 2.64
N ILE A 182 21.16 -14.03 3.61
CA ILE A 182 21.82 -12.93 4.31
C ILE A 182 22.88 -13.55 5.24
N ALA A 183 24.14 -13.18 5.03
CA ALA A 183 25.26 -13.80 5.74
C ALA A 183 25.31 -13.43 7.25
N MET A 184 24.96 -12.16 7.57
CA MET A 184 24.94 -11.65 8.95
C MET A 184 23.59 -11.93 9.61
N ASP A 185 23.59 -12.25 10.91
CA ASP A 185 22.35 -12.50 11.64
C ASP A 185 21.57 -11.22 11.99
N GLU A 186 22.21 -10.08 11.98
CA GLU A 186 21.58 -8.78 12.20
C GLU A 186 22.30 -7.67 11.44
N GLY A 187 21.59 -6.57 11.20
CA GLY A 187 22.18 -5.44 10.52
C GLY A 187 21.30 -4.19 10.53
N THR A 188 21.89 -3.08 10.08
CA THR A 188 21.20 -1.79 9.94
C THR A 188 21.38 -1.27 8.55
N ILE A 189 20.28 -0.90 7.90
CA ILE A 189 20.26 -0.21 6.61
C ILE A 189 19.83 1.24 6.88
N ASN A 190 20.74 2.19 6.65
CA ASN A 190 20.52 3.62 6.86
C ASN A 190 20.88 4.36 5.57
N THR A 191 19.87 4.74 4.80
CA THR A 191 20.03 5.36 3.47
C THR A 191 19.04 6.49 3.27
N GLY A 192 19.22 7.29 2.22
CA GLY A 192 18.19 8.15 1.67
C GLY A 192 17.24 7.34 0.77
N ILE A 193 15.94 7.60 0.83
CA ILE A 193 14.95 7.06 -0.13
C ILE A 193 14.29 8.22 -0.87
N ALA A 194 14.28 8.13 -2.20
CA ALA A 194 13.60 9.05 -3.10
C ALA A 194 12.78 8.28 -4.15
N ARG A 195 11.95 9.01 -4.91
CA ARG A 195 11.26 8.43 -6.07
C ARG A 195 12.28 8.09 -7.14
N SER A 196 12.16 6.91 -7.74
CA SER A 196 13.08 6.49 -8.80
C SER A 196 12.98 7.43 -10.01
N THR A 197 14.13 7.82 -10.54
CA THR A 197 14.22 8.64 -11.76
C THR A 197 13.93 7.82 -13.03
N ARG A 198 14.08 6.50 -12.97
CA ARG A 198 13.87 5.57 -14.10
C ARG A 198 12.45 5.05 -14.20
N ASP A 199 11.77 4.90 -13.05
CA ASP A 199 10.43 4.34 -12.96
C ASP A 199 9.66 5.06 -11.86
N ARG A 200 8.72 5.93 -12.24
CA ARG A 200 7.97 6.78 -11.28
C ARG A 200 7.07 6.01 -10.32
N VAL A 201 6.78 4.75 -10.58
CA VAL A 201 6.02 3.88 -9.67
C VAL A 201 6.90 3.39 -8.52
N LYS A 202 8.21 3.32 -8.72
CA LYS A 202 9.19 2.81 -7.75
C LYS A 202 9.82 3.91 -6.89
N MET A 203 10.21 3.48 -5.69
CA MET A 203 11.16 4.22 -4.84
C MET A 203 12.55 3.58 -5.01
N ALA A 204 13.59 4.34 -4.71
CA ALA A 204 14.97 3.86 -4.77
C ALA A 204 15.81 4.47 -3.65
N VAL A 205 16.87 3.77 -3.25
CA VAL A 205 17.94 4.36 -2.45
C VAL A 205 18.63 5.44 -3.30
N SER A 206 18.89 6.57 -2.70
CA SER A 206 19.44 7.75 -3.37
C SER A 206 20.31 8.57 -2.43
N ASP A 207 21.42 9.04 -2.95
CA ASP A 207 22.30 10.00 -2.28
C ASP A 207 21.92 11.46 -2.57
N ASP A 208 20.77 11.68 -3.26
CA ASP A 208 20.23 13.01 -3.53
C ASP A 208 20.03 13.77 -2.19
N PRO A 209 20.45 15.03 -2.06
CA PRO A 209 20.25 15.85 -0.86
C PRO A 209 18.79 15.97 -0.42
N PHE A 210 17.84 15.79 -1.31
CA PHE A 210 16.40 15.79 -1.03
C PHE A 210 15.83 14.40 -0.71
N ALA A 211 16.64 13.34 -0.80
CA ALA A 211 16.22 12.00 -0.40
C ALA A 211 15.92 11.98 1.11
N ARG A 212 14.83 11.34 1.48
CA ARG A 212 14.40 11.28 2.88
C ARG A 212 15.12 10.16 3.60
N GLN A 213 15.78 10.46 4.72
CA GLN A 213 16.42 9.44 5.55
C GLN A 213 15.46 8.31 5.88
N ALA A 214 15.94 7.09 5.70
CA ALA A 214 15.25 5.85 6.00
C ALA A 214 16.17 4.93 6.81
N ILE A 215 15.68 4.41 7.93
CA ILE A 215 16.44 3.53 8.83
C ILE A 215 15.59 2.28 9.11
N THR A 216 16.17 1.13 8.79
CA THR A 216 15.61 -0.21 9.08
C THR A 216 16.70 -1.05 9.72
N THR A 217 16.46 -1.62 10.89
CA THR A 217 17.29 -2.71 11.40
C THR A 217 16.63 -4.03 11.08
N PHE A 218 17.42 -5.09 10.95
CA PHE A 218 16.89 -6.41 10.70
C PHE A 218 17.59 -7.47 11.56
N LYS A 219 16.86 -8.54 11.84
CA LYS A 219 17.36 -9.78 12.43
C LYS A 219 16.97 -10.96 11.57
N VAL A 220 17.91 -11.80 11.25
CA VAL A 220 17.63 -13.08 10.58
C VAL A 220 16.99 -14.01 11.59
N LEU A 221 15.90 -14.65 11.19
CA LEU A 221 15.18 -15.63 12.01
C LEU A 221 15.54 -17.05 11.61
N GLU A 222 15.52 -17.32 10.30
CA GLU A 222 15.76 -18.66 9.74
C GLU A 222 16.29 -18.56 8.32
N ARG A 223 17.11 -19.54 7.90
CA ARG A 223 17.57 -19.65 6.50
C ARG A 223 17.09 -20.96 5.91
N PHE A 224 16.77 -20.95 4.63
CA PHE A 224 16.26 -22.11 3.89
C PHE A 224 17.16 -22.43 2.72
N ASP A 225 17.54 -23.70 2.58
CA ASP A 225 18.49 -24.15 1.57
C ASP A 225 18.05 -23.81 0.14
N SER A 226 19.03 -23.66 -0.71
CA SER A 226 18.86 -23.38 -2.13
C SER A 226 18.40 -24.63 -2.92
N THR A 227 17.81 -24.38 -4.08
CA THR A 227 17.50 -25.43 -5.05
C THR A 227 18.07 -25.06 -6.42
N ARG A 228 17.88 -25.92 -7.41
CA ARG A 228 18.21 -25.56 -8.81
C ARG A 228 17.37 -24.42 -9.39
N PHE A 229 16.33 -23.96 -8.69
CA PHE A 229 15.40 -22.93 -9.14
C PHE A 229 15.50 -21.63 -8.35
N ASP A 230 16.18 -21.65 -7.20
CA ASP A 230 16.32 -20.47 -6.32
C ASP A 230 17.67 -20.51 -5.54
N ASP A 231 18.09 -19.35 -5.06
CA ASP A 231 19.33 -19.16 -4.31
C ASP A 231 19.13 -19.38 -2.79
N GLY A 232 18.04 -20.07 -2.39
CA GLY A 232 17.63 -20.17 -1.00
C GLY A 232 16.87 -18.93 -0.53
N TYR A 233 16.46 -18.91 0.75
CA TYR A 233 15.71 -17.81 1.34
C TYR A 233 16.20 -17.49 2.74
N THR A 234 15.89 -16.28 3.18
CA THR A 234 16.09 -15.86 4.57
C THR A 234 14.80 -15.25 5.11
N LEU A 235 14.30 -15.76 6.23
CA LEU A 235 13.22 -15.14 7.00
C LEU A 235 13.81 -14.09 7.94
N VAL A 236 13.23 -12.92 7.93
CA VAL A 236 13.81 -11.73 8.57
C VAL A 236 12.74 -10.97 9.35
N GLU A 237 13.05 -10.57 10.58
CA GLU A 237 12.33 -9.52 11.28
C GLU A 237 12.96 -8.17 10.96
N CYS A 238 12.16 -7.21 10.51
CA CYS A 238 12.56 -5.82 10.26
C CYS A 238 11.95 -4.90 11.31
N HIS A 239 12.77 -4.04 11.93
CA HIS A 239 12.29 -2.95 12.81
C HIS A 239 12.42 -1.61 12.09
N LEU A 240 11.30 -0.89 11.96
CA LEU A 240 11.22 0.40 11.30
C LEU A 240 11.38 1.57 12.26
N PHE A 241 12.45 2.36 12.12
CA PHE A 241 12.62 3.65 12.79
C PHE A 241 12.02 4.83 12.00
N THR A 242 11.81 4.64 10.70
CA THR A 242 11.18 5.59 9.80
C THR A 242 10.11 4.86 8.98
N GLY A 243 9.23 5.57 8.28
CA GLY A 243 8.16 4.97 7.46
C GLY A 243 8.09 5.63 6.08
N ARG A 244 9.07 5.35 5.20
CA ARG A 244 9.04 5.83 3.81
C ARG A 244 8.27 4.85 2.94
N THR A 245 7.70 5.32 1.85
CA THR A 245 6.99 4.49 0.88
C THR A 245 7.89 3.33 0.44
N HIS A 246 7.38 2.10 0.52
CA HIS A 246 8.08 0.86 0.17
C HIS A 246 9.41 0.61 0.92
N GLN A 247 9.62 1.22 2.10
CA GLN A 247 10.95 1.28 2.75
C GLN A 247 11.62 -0.08 2.90
N ILE A 248 10.97 -1.08 3.53
CA ILE A 248 11.55 -2.41 3.73
C ILE A 248 11.88 -3.05 2.38
N ARG A 249 10.97 -2.99 1.43
CA ARG A 249 11.11 -3.58 0.08
C ARG A 249 12.31 -2.99 -0.67
N VAL A 250 12.47 -1.66 -0.61
CA VAL A 250 13.61 -0.94 -1.20
C VAL A 250 14.91 -1.27 -0.48
N HIS A 251 14.92 -1.30 0.85
CA HIS A 251 16.10 -1.62 1.65
C HIS A 251 16.58 -3.05 1.42
N MET A 252 15.66 -4.04 1.45
CA MET A 252 16.01 -5.43 1.17
C MET A 252 16.54 -5.59 -0.26
N ARG A 253 15.91 -4.95 -1.24
CA ARG A 253 16.43 -4.92 -2.62
C ARG A 253 17.80 -4.27 -2.71
N HIS A 254 18.06 -3.19 -1.95
CA HIS A 254 19.34 -2.49 -1.94
C HIS A 254 20.50 -3.38 -1.49
N ILE A 255 20.26 -4.24 -0.51
CA ILE A 255 21.26 -5.25 -0.06
C ILE A 255 21.23 -6.55 -0.88
N ASN A 256 20.59 -6.55 -2.05
CA ASN A 256 20.44 -7.68 -2.99
C ASN A 256 19.56 -8.83 -2.50
N HIS A 257 18.73 -8.62 -1.49
CA HIS A 257 17.80 -9.62 -0.95
C HIS A 257 16.35 -9.11 -1.07
N ALA A 258 15.82 -9.04 -2.29
CA ALA A 258 14.44 -8.58 -2.51
C ALA A 258 13.43 -9.47 -1.78
N CYS A 259 12.30 -8.88 -1.33
CA CYS A 259 11.20 -9.64 -0.75
C CYS A 259 10.65 -10.65 -1.77
N VAL A 260 10.38 -11.87 -1.33
CA VAL A 260 9.77 -12.92 -2.15
C VAL A 260 8.38 -12.47 -2.58
N GLY A 261 8.01 -12.74 -3.83
CA GLY A 261 6.73 -12.37 -4.42
C GLY A 261 6.52 -10.87 -4.69
N ASP A 262 7.55 -10.03 -4.51
CA ASP A 262 7.42 -8.59 -4.72
C ASP A 262 7.32 -8.24 -6.21
N PRO A 263 6.13 -7.77 -6.70
CA PRO A 263 5.92 -7.52 -8.11
C PRO A 263 6.68 -6.29 -8.65
N LEU A 264 7.18 -5.41 -7.76
CA LEU A 264 7.90 -4.20 -8.16
C LEU A 264 9.42 -4.33 -8.02
N TYR A 265 9.90 -5.00 -6.97
CA TYR A 265 11.31 -5.06 -6.62
C TYR A 265 11.90 -6.47 -6.66
N GLY A 266 11.06 -7.50 -6.79
CA GLY A 266 11.44 -8.91 -6.84
C GLY A 266 12.01 -9.37 -8.18
N LYS A 267 12.24 -10.67 -8.27
CA LYS A 267 12.75 -11.33 -9.49
C LYS A 267 11.64 -11.59 -10.52
N CYS A 268 10.36 -11.54 -10.13
CA CYS A 268 9.19 -11.86 -10.96
C CYS A 268 9.27 -13.29 -11.57
N ASP A 269 9.76 -14.23 -10.81
CA ASP A 269 9.82 -15.66 -11.16
C ASP A 269 8.89 -16.45 -10.24
N ALA A 270 7.79 -16.96 -10.76
CA ALA A 270 6.75 -17.64 -9.97
C ALA A 270 7.27 -18.82 -9.14
N ARG A 271 8.33 -19.51 -9.60
CA ARG A 271 8.94 -20.63 -8.85
C ARG A 271 9.79 -20.10 -7.70
N ALA A 272 10.67 -19.16 -7.99
CA ALA A 272 11.50 -18.52 -6.97
C ALA A 272 10.65 -17.67 -6.00
N ASP A 273 9.51 -17.15 -6.43
CA ASP A 273 8.56 -16.39 -5.61
C ASP A 273 7.57 -17.28 -4.83
N GLN A 274 7.78 -18.62 -4.79
CA GLN A 274 6.94 -19.59 -4.06
C GLN A 274 5.44 -19.46 -4.39
N GLY A 275 5.11 -19.12 -5.64
CA GLY A 275 3.74 -18.91 -6.10
C GLY A 275 3.07 -17.64 -5.57
N LEU A 276 3.75 -16.80 -4.80
CA LEU A 276 3.22 -15.54 -4.32
C LEU A 276 3.06 -14.51 -5.46
N THR A 277 1.98 -13.76 -5.38
CA THR A 277 1.68 -12.62 -6.28
C THR A 277 1.76 -11.27 -5.57
N ARG A 278 2.24 -11.29 -4.32
CA ARG A 278 2.46 -10.12 -3.48
C ARG A 278 3.77 -10.25 -2.70
N GLN A 279 4.32 -9.17 -2.25
CA GLN A 279 5.48 -9.18 -1.37
C GLN A 279 5.20 -9.98 -0.08
N PHE A 280 6.09 -10.90 0.29
CA PHE A 280 6.09 -11.51 1.61
C PHE A 280 6.50 -10.45 2.63
N LEU A 281 5.53 -9.67 3.10
CA LEU A 281 5.73 -8.61 4.07
C LEU A 281 4.48 -8.45 4.93
N HIS A 282 4.67 -8.50 6.26
CA HIS A 282 3.61 -8.47 7.24
C HIS A 282 4.02 -7.66 8.47
N SER A 283 3.18 -6.72 8.89
CA SER A 283 3.35 -5.93 10.12
C SER A 283 2.88 -6.76 11.32
N TRP A 284 3.78 -7.54 11.92
CA TRP A 284 3.41 -8.57 12.89
C TRP A 284 3.34 -8.09 14.34
N ARG A 285 4.05 -6.99 14.68
CA ARG A 285 4.08 -6.49 16.05
C ARG A 285 4.12 -4.97 16.08
N VAL A 286 3.29 -4.37 16.94
CA VAL A 286 3.37 -2.97 17.34
C VAL A 286 3.37 -2.87 18.85
N ALA A 287 4.23 -1.99 19.41
CA ALA A 287 4.27 -1.75 20.84
C ALA A 287 4.60 -0.29 21.13
N PHE A 288 3.85 0.31 22.05
CA PHE A 288 3.99 1.72 22.43
C PHE A 288 3.34 1.99 23.78
N ASP A 289 3.68 3.11 24.39
CA ASP A 289 2.95 3.59 25.56
C ASP A 289 1.77 4.44 25.08
N HIS A 290 0.58 4.09 25.55
CA HIS A 290 -0.66 4.76 25.16
C HIS A 290 -0.58 6.25 25.46
N PRO A 291 -0.79 7.15 24.47
CA PRO A 291 -0.48 8.58 24.64
C PRO A 291 -1.33 9.30 25.68
N VAL A 292 -2.52 8.78 26.01
CA VAL A 292 -3.44 9.38 26.99
C VAL A 292 -3.33 8.69 28.36
N THR A 293 -3.35 7.35 28.36
CA THR A 293 -3.41 6.59 29.63
C THR A 293 -2.04 6.20 30.17
N GLY A 294 -0.98 6.30 29.38
CA GLY A 294 0.37 5.86 29.72
C GLY A 294 0.55 4.33 29.81
N LYS A 295 -0.50 3.54 29.61
CA LYS A 295 -0.42 2.08 29.65
C LYS A 295 0.38 1.54 28.47
N ARG A 296 1.23 0.53 28.73
CA ARG A 296 1.91 -0.21 27.65
C ARG A 296 0.90 -0.99 26.85
N ILE A 297 0.84 -0.74 25.53
CA ILE A 297 0.10 -1.52 24.56
C ILE A 297 1.09 -2.32 23.73
N GLU A 298 0.85 -3.60 23.58
CA GLU A 298 1.56 -4.48 22.66
C GLU A 298 0.54 -5.39 21.98
N CYS A 299 0.52 -5.31 20.65
CA CYS A 299 -0.30 -6.19 19.83
C CYS A 299 0.62 -6.99 18.92
N ARG A 300 0.26 -8.25 18.70
CA ARG A 300 0.90 -9.17 17.74
C ARG A 300 -0.15 -9.69 16.79
N ASP A 301 0.29 -10.00 15.57
CA ASP A 301 -0.55 -10.51 14.50
C ASP A 301 0.14 -11.70 13.85
N GLU A 302 -0.57 -12.79 13.73
CA GLU A 302 -0.08 -13.99 13.09
C GLU A 302 0.04 -13.77 11.57
N LEU A 303 0.90 -14.52 10.92
CA LEU A 303 1.00 -14.48 9.47
C LEU A 303 -0.33 -14.90 8.84
N PRO A 304 -0.82 -14.17 7.83
CA PRO A 304 -1.97 -14.62 7.06
C PRO A 304 -1.64 -15.93 6.32
N TRP A 305 -2.66 -16.74 6.10
CA TRP A 305 -2.56 -18.10 5.59
C TRP A 305 -1.65 -18.26 4.36
N ASP A 306 -1.66 -17.29 3.44
CA ASP A 306 -0.87 -17.33 2.20
C ASP A 306 0.64 -17.15 2.45
N LEU A 307 1.02 -16.44 3.50
CA LEU A 307 2.43 -16.32 3.92
C LEU A 307 2.85 -17.49 4.82
N ALA A 308 1.96 -17.94 5.71
CA ALA A 308 2.23 -19.09 6.57
C ALA A 308 2.47 -20.35 5.72
N ALA A 309 1.61 -20.62 4.73
CA ALA A 309 1.76 -21.76 3.83
C ALA A 309 3.13 -21.81 3.12
N VAL A 310 3.68 -20.66 2.75
CA VAL A 310 5.04 -20.62 2.15
C VAL A 310 6.11 -21.07 3.15
N LEU A 311 6.00 -20.69 4.42
CA LEU A 311 6.95 -21.13 5.44
C LEU A 311 6.79 -22.63 5.77
N ASP A 312 5.57 -23.13 5.78
CA ASP A 312 5.29 -24.56 5.95
C ASP A 312 5.90 -25.38 4.79
N ASP A 313 5.75 -24.92 3.55
CA ASP A 313 6.36 -25.55 2.37
C ASP A 313 7.90 -25.48 2.39
N LEU A 314 8.47 -24.45 3.00
CA LEU A 314 9.91 -24.29 3.14
C LEU A 314 10.51 -25.03 4.34
N ALA A 315 9.71 -25.45 5.32
CA ALA A 315 10.18 -26.09 6.56
C ALA A 315 11.16 -27.28 6.31
N PRO A 316 10.94 -28.17 5.32
CA PRO A 316 11.90 -29.26 5.02
C PRO A 316 13.27 -28.77 4.52
N ARG A 317 13.38 -27.50 4.13
CA ARG A 317 14.61 -26.85 3.61
C ARG A 317 15.32 -26.01 4.67
N SER A 318 14.85 -26.03 5.93
CA SER A 318 15.43 -25.25 7.01
C SER A 318 16.91 -25.61 7.23
N LEU A 319 17.75 -24.59 7.29
CA LEU A 319 19.16 -24.70 7.70
C LEU A 319 19.33 -24.38 9.20
N GLY A 320 18.22 -24.25 9.92
CA GLY A 320 18.16 -23.93 11.34
C GLY A 320 17.79 -22.47 11.61
N ARG A 321 17.22 -22.24 12.78
CA ARG A 321 16.84 -20.93 13.30
C ARG A 321 18.02 -20.29 14.03
N THR A 322 18.03 -18.97 14.04
CA THR A 322 18.86 -18.17 14.96
C THR A 322 18.19 -18.11 16.33
N ALA A 323 18.90 -17.61 17.36
CA ALA A 323 18.29 -17.38 18.68
C ALA A 323 17.05 -16.43 18.60
N ALA A 324 17.07 -15.44 17.70
CA ALA A 324 15.90 -14.60 17.44
C ALA A 324 14.77 -15.38 16.75
N GLY A 325 15.12 -16.33 15.88
CA GLY A 325 14.16 -17.22 15.23
C GLY A 325 13.46 -18.15 16.21
N ASP A 326 14.20 -18.71 17.17
CA ASP A 326 13.62 -19.56 18.22
C ASP A 326 12.60 -18.84 19.10
N ASP A 327 12.81 -17.54 19.33
CA ASP A 327 11.87 -16.70 20.09
C ASP A 327 10.66 -16.25 19.25
N ILE A 328 10.86 -15.85 17.99
CA ILE A 328 9.83 -15.15 17.19
C ILE A 328 8.99 -16.11 16.35
N VAL A 329 9.61 -17.11 15.69
CA VAL A 329 8.91 -17.97 14.72
C VAL A 329 7.71 -18.72 15.34
N PRO A 330 7.78 -19.25 16.59
CA PRO A 330 6.63 -19.87 17.22
C PRO A 330 5.41 -18.95 17.44
N GLN A 331 5.62 -17.62 17.40
CA GLN A 331 4.57 -16.62 17.61
C GLN A 331 3.87 -16.19 16.30
N LEU A 332 4.31 -16.72 15.16
CA LEU A 332 3.81 -16.34 13.83
C LEU A 332 2.56 -17.12 13.39
N GLY A 333 2.05 -18.05 14.23
CA GLY A 333 0.85 -18.85 13.91
C GLY A 333 1.08 -19.91 12.84
N LEU A 334 2.33 -20.42 12.72
CA LEU A 334 2.63 -21.53 11.82
C LEU A 334 2.03 -22.82 12.39
N LEU A 335 1.57 -23.71 11.50
CA LEU A 335 1.16 -25.04 11.91
C LEU A 335 2.38 -25.75 12.52
N GLU A 336 2.27 -26.23 13.76
CA GLU A 336 3.30 -27.07 14.34
C GLU A 336 3.45 -28.31 13.47
N ALA A 337 4.65 -28.49 12.90
CA ALA A 337 4.98 -29.63 12.06
C ALA A 337 5.19 -30.91 12.90
#